data_19a24d564ec7da2827b6e05694196dce
#
_entry.id   19a24d564ec7da2827b6e05694196dce
#
_cell.length_a   1.000
_cell.length_b   1.000
_cell.length_c   1.000
_cell.angle_alpha   90.00
_cell.angle_beta   90.00
_cell.angle_gamma   90.00
#
_symmetry.space_group_name_H-M   'P 1'
#
loop_
_entity.id
_entity.type
_entity.pdbx_description
1 polymer ?
#
loop_
_entity_poly.entity_id
_entity_poly.type
_entity_poly.pdbx_seq_one_letter_code
_entity_poly.pdbx_strand_id
1 'polypeptide(L)' 'MTKEEFCKRLKDINLTQKEFSEITNVPYSTLNNWGFQDTQVPKWVGPFIEHYEKSKKYDSIRKLILESKEIL' A
#
# COMPACT_ATOMS: atom_id res chain seq x y z
N MET A 1 5.16 -9.53 -9.66
CA MET A 1 4.48 -8.26 -10.01
C MET A 1 5.46 -7.37 -10.75
N THR A 2 5.00 -6.72 -11.81
CA THR A 2 5.82 -5.76 -12.54
C THR A 2 5.80 -4.40 -11.85
N LYS A 3 6.73 -3.52 -12.23
CA LYS A 3 6.76 -2.15 -11.71
C LYS A 3 5.48 -1.40 -12.07
N GLU A 4 4.96 -1.63 -13.27
CA GLU A 4 3.71 -1.01 -13.71
C GLU A 4 2.53 -1.44 -12.85
N GLU A 5 2.44 -2.74 -12.55
CA GLU A 5 1.41 -3.28 -11.67
C GLU A 5 1.54 -2.70 -10.25
N PHE A 6 2.76 -2.58 -9.76
CA PHE A 6 3.04 -2.00 -8.46
C PHE A 6 2.53 -0.57 -8.38
N CYS A 7 2.89 0.27 -9.37
CA CYS A 7 2.45 1.66 -9.40
C CYS A 7 0.93 1.78 -9.49
N LYS A 8 0.30 0.93 -10.31
CA LYS A 8 -1.15 0.92 -10.46
C LYS A 8 -1.85 0.54 -9.15
N ARG A 9 -1.34 -0.46 -8.47
CA ARG A 9 -1.92 -0.92 -7.20
C ARG A 9 -1.78 0.14 -6.10
N LEU A 10 -0.66 0.87 -6.08
CA LEU A 10 -0.51 1.97 -5.13
C LEU A 10 -1.53 3.08 -5.39
N LYS A 11 -1.79 3.40 -6.66
CA LYS A 11 -2.81 4.39 -7.01
C LYS A 11 -4.20 3.94 -6.55
N ASP A 12 -4.51 2.66 -6.71
CA ASP A 12 -5.81 2.11 -6.33
C ASP A 12 -6.08 2.25 -4.83
N ILE A 13 -5.04 2.27 -4.02
CA ILE A 13 -5.17 2.45 -2.57
C ILE A 13 -4.79 3.86 -2.10
N ASN A 14 -4.64 4.81 -3.05
CA ASN A 14 -4.29 6.21 -2.79
C ASN A 14 -2.98 6.37 -1.98
N LEU A 15 -2.00 5.57 -2.32
CA LEU A 15 -0.70 5.59 -1.66
C LEU A 15 0.37 6.02 -2.66
N THR A 16 1.19 7.02 -2.28
CA THR A 16 2.33 7.42 -3.09
C THR A 16 3.51 6.49 -2.82
N GLN A 17 4.48 6.46 -3.76
CA GLN A 17 5.70 5.68 -3.55
C GLN A 17 6.47 6.16 -2.34
N LYS A 18 6.46 7.47 -2.09
CA LYS A 18 7.12 8.05 -0.92
C LYS A 18 6.48 7.56 0.38
N GLU A 19 5.15 7.55 0.44
CA GLU A 19 4.41 7.04 1.58
C GLU A 19 4.67 5.55 1.79
N PHE A 20 4.68 4.78 0.70
CA PHE A 20 5.01 3.35 0.76
C PHE A 20 6.41 3.13 1.32
N SER A 21 7.38 3.95 0.89
CA SER A 21 8.74 3.91 1.41
C SER A 21 8.77 4.14 2.93
N GLU A 22 8.02 5.11 3.40
CA GLU A 22 7.96 5.43 4.83
C GLU A 22 7.31 4.31 5.64
N ILE A 23 6.22 3.74 5.14
CA ILE A 23 5.48 2.68 5.84
C ILE A 23 6.31 1.40 5.93
N THR A 24 6.97 1.02 4.84
CA THR A 24 7.73 -0.23 4.77
C THR A 24 9.17 -0.10 5.23
N ASN A 25 9.63 1.13 5.44
CA ASN A 25 11.02 1.42 5.78
C ASN A 25 12.01 1.00 4.69
N VAL A 26 11.54 0.89 3.45
CA VAL A 26 12.38 0.64 2.28
C VAL A 26 12.83 1.98 1.72
N PRO A 27 14.15 2.20 1.50
CA PRO A 27 14.63 3.46 0.96
C PRO A 27 13.97 3.80 -0.37
N TYR A 28 13.62 5.07 -0.57
CA TYR A 28 12.96 5.53 -1.79
C TYR A 28 13.79 5.23 -3.04
N SER A 29 15.12 5.36 -2.94
CA SER A 29 16.03 5.04 -4.03
C SER A 29 15.94 3.56 -4.44
N THR A 30 15.81 2.66 -3.45
CA THR A 30 15.63 1.24 -3.70
C THR A 30 14.30 0.98 -4.42
N LEU A 31 13.24 1.65 -3.99
CA LEU A 31 11.92 1.55 -4.59
C LEU A 31 11.94 1.97 -6.06
N ASN A 32 12.62 3.07 -6.36
CA ASN A 32 12.73 3.57 -7.72
C ASN A 32 13.50 2.64 -8.65
N ASN A 33 14.37 1.80 -8.09
CA ASN A 33 15.15 0.83 -8.89
C ASN A 33 14.40 -0.47 -9.16
N TRP A 34 13.26 -0.70 -8.49
CA TRP A 34 12.47 -1.90 -8.77
C TRP A 34 11.95 -1.89 -10.20
N GLY A 35 12.12 -2.99 -10.90
CA GLY A 35 11.73 -3.13 -12.28
C GLY A 35 12.74 -2.56 -13.27
N PHE A 36 13.88 -2.08 -12.79
CA PHE A 36 14.94 -1.53 -13.62
C PHE A 36 16.09 -2.54 -13.70
N GLN A 37 16.57 -2.83 -14.90
CA GLN A 37 17.58 -3.86 -15.16
C GLN A 37 17.12 -5.21 -14.61
N ASP A 38 17.94 -5.86 -13.78
CA ASP A 38 17.63 -7.17 -13.21
C ASP A 38 16.92 -7.09 -11.87
N THR A 39 16.60 -5.89 -11.40
CA THR A 39 15.95 -5.69 -10.11
C THR A 39 14.44 -5.83 -10.26
N GLN A 40 13.87 -6.84 -9.63
CA GLN A 40 12.43 -7.08 -9.67
C GLN A 40 11.75 -6.55 -8.43
N VAL A 41 10.43 -6.30 -8.54
CA VAL A 41 9.61 -5.98 -7.37
C VAL A 41 9.60 -7.21 -6.47
N PRO A 42 9.97 -7.06 -5.17
CA PRO A 42 10.02 -8.21 -4.26
C PRO A 42 8.67 -8.91 -4.11
N LYS A 43 8.72 -10.20 -3.87
CA LYS A 43 7.51 -11.03 -3.75
C LYS A 43 6.62 -10.65 -2.58
N TRP A 44 7.18 -10.06 -1.53
CA TRP A 44 6.41 -9.67 -0.35
C TRP A 44 5.50 -8.47 -0.58
N VAL A 45 5.75 -7.70 -1.66
CA VAL A 45 5.02 -6.45 -1.93
C VAL A 45 3.54 -6.71 -2.22
N GLY A 46 3.23 -7.74 -3.01
CA GLY A 46 1.85 -8.09 -3.32
C GLY A 46 1.00 -8.37 -2.08
N PRO A 47 1.41 -9.34 -1.25
CA PRO A 47 0.71 -9.62 0.01
C PRO A 47 0.64 -8.42 0.94
N PHE A 48 1.69 -7.60 1.00
CA PHE A 48 1.69 -6.39 1.82
C PHE A 48 0.59 -5.43 1.39
N ILE A 49 0.48 -5.16 0.08
CA ILE A 49 -0.54 -4.26 -0.45
C ILE A 49 -1.94 -4.78 -0.14
N GLU A 50 -2.16 -6.09 -0.29
CA GLU A 50 -3.44 -6.71 0.03
C GLU A 50 -3.81 -6.52 1.50
N HIS A 51 -2.88 -6.75 2.40
CA HIS A 51 -3.10 -6.56 3.83
C HIS A 51 -3.39 -5.10 4.16
N TYR A 52 -2.63 -4.19 3.56
CA TYR A 52 -2.82 -2.76 3.77
C TYR A 52 -4.20 -2.31 3.32
N GLU A 53 -4.64 -2.77 2.15
CA GLU A 53 -5.96 -2.45 1.61
C GLU A 53 -7.08 -2.95 2.51
N LYS A 54 -6.98 -4.20 2.97
CA LYS A 54 -7.96 -4.79 3.89
C LYS A 54 -7.98 -4.06 5.22
N SER A 55 -6.83 -3.69 5.75
CA SER A 55 -6.72 -2.94 6.99
C SER A 55 -7.41 -1.59 6.89
N LYS A 56 -7.23 -0.87 5.78
CA LYS A 56 -7.90 0.40 5.55
C LYS A 56 -9.41 0.26 5.46
N LYS A 57 -9.89 -0.77 4.77
CA LYS A 57 -11.33 -1.05 4.70
C LYS A 57 -11.89 -1.35 6.07
N TYR A 58 -11.21 -2.16 6.84
CA TYR A 58 -11.62 -2.50 8.21
C TYR A 58 -11.68 -1.26 9.09
N ASP A 59 -10.66 -0.43 9.02
CA ASP A 59 -10.61 0.80 9.81
C ASP A 59 -11.74 1.76 9.44
N SER A 60 -12.07 1.87 8.16
CA SER A 60 -13.19 2.69 7.68
C SER A 60 -14.53 2.20 8.21
N ILE A 61 -14.76 0.89 8.15
CA ILE A 61 -15.99 0.27 8.66
C ILE A 61 -16.07 0.47 10.18
N ARG A 62 -14.99 0.25 10.88
CA ARG A 62 -14.93 0.42 12.33
C ARG A 62 -15.24 1.86 12.73
N LYS A 63 -14.69 2.82 12.00
CA LYS A 63 -14.95 4.24 12.24
C LYS A 63 -16.42 4.58 12.04
N LEU A 64 -17.05 4.06 11.00
CA LEU A 64 -18.48 4.26 10.74
C LEU A 64 -19.34 3.69 11.88
N ILE A 65 -18.99 2.51 12.37
CA ILE A 65 -19.72 1.88 13.48
C ILE A 65 -19.59 2.72 14.74
N LEU A 66 -18.40 3.23 15.04
CA LEU A 66 -18.17 4.07 16.20
C LEU A 66 -18.93 5.39 16.11
N GLU A 67 -18.96 6.01 14.93
CA GLU A 67 -19.71 7.25 14.70
C GLU A 67 -21.21 7.02 14.87
N SER A 68 -21.73 5.89 14.40
CA SER A 68 -23.14 5.51 14.57
C SER A 68 -23.51 5.37 16.04
N LYS A 69 -22.61 4.81 16.85
CA LYS A 69 -22.84 4.67 18.30
C LYS A 69 -22.87 6.01 19.00
N GLU A 70 -22.08 6.97 18.56
CA GLU A 70 -22.05 8.31 19.14
C GLU A 70 -23.33 9.09 18.87
N ILE A 71 -23.99 8.81 17.73
CA ILE A 71 -25.24 9.46 17.35
C ILE A 71 -26.43 8.92 18.14
N LEU A 72 -26.33 7.69 18.57
CA LEU A 72 -27.37 7.05 19.38
C LEU A 72 -27.24 7.41 20.86
#